data_f3fc6af39404d43b26c7ac5c4456abd9
#
_entry.id   f3fc6af39404d43b26c7ac5c4456abd9
#
_cell.length_a   1.000
_cell.length_b   1.000
_cell.length_c   1.000
_cell.angle_alpha   90.00
_cell.angle_beta   90.00
_cell.angle_gamma   90.00
#
_symmetry.space_group_name_H-M   'P 1'
#
loop_
_entity.id
_entity.type
_entity.pdbx_description
1 polymer ?
#
loop_
_entity_poly.entity_id
_entity_poly.type
_entity_poly.pdbx_seq_one_letter_code
_entity_poly.pdbx_strand_id
1 'polypeptide(L)'
;MRRPPGVSVRLRLALSYAGFLLVAGTLLLAIVWVFLLRYVPPEAVSTRLGFWPGRDDLIRAFAPRAAWGLVFLLVFGLAGGWVLAGRMLAPLDRITRATRKAAQGSLSHRIELEGPLDEFRELADAFDAMLARLEAQVEEQRRFAANEHGHVPAEWVA
;
A
#
# COMPACT_ATOMS: atom_id res chain seq x y z
N MET A 1 22.43 -6.58 16.16
CA MET A 1 21.16 -6.16 16.78
C MET A 1 20.03 -6.39 15.79
N ARG A 2 19.16 -7.39 16.02
CA ARG A 2 17.96 -7.63 15.17
C ARG A 2 16.88 -6.63 15.59
N ARG A 3 16.52 -5.72 14.69
CA ARG A 3 15.36 -4.84 14.91
C ARG A 3 14.08 -5.69 15.00
N PRO A 4 13.20 -5.42 15.97
CA PRO A 4 11.93 -6.14 16.07
C PRO A 4 11.14 -5.98 14.75
N PRO A 5 10.40 -7.02 14.31
CA PRO A 5 9.58 -6.93 13.12
C PRO A 5 8.49 -5.87 13.33
N GLY A 6 8.65 -4.73 12.68
CA GLY A 6 7.63 -3.67 12.66
C GLY A 6 6.38 -4.15 11.91
N VAL A 7 5.23 -3.59 12.26
CA VAL A 7 3.96 -3.81 11.56
C VAL A 7 4.18 -3.51 10.08
N SER A 8 3.84 -4.45 9.21
CA SER A 8 4.05 -4.28 7.76
C SER A 8 3.30 -3.05 7.25
N VAL A 9 3.92 -2.31 6.32
CA VAL A 9 3.32 -1.12 5.70
C VAL A 9 1.96 -1.46 5.08
N ARG A 10 1.81 -2.66 4.52
CA ARG A 10 0.53 -3.18 3.98
C ARG A 10 -0.56 -3.22 5.03
N LEU A 11 -0.25 -3.75 6.22
CA LEU A 11 -1.23 -3.82 7.32
C LEU A 11 -1.60 -2.42 7.82
N ARG A 12 -0.63 -1.52 7.91
CA ARG A 12 -0.87 -0.14 8.34
C ARG A 12 -1.78 0.61 7.38
N LEU A 13 -1.57 0.46 6.07
CA LEU A 13 -2.43 1.04 5.03
C LEU A 13 -3.84 0.42 5.04
N ALA A 14 -3.94 -0.91 5.16
CA ALA A 14 -5.23 -1.60 5.25
C ALA A 14 -6.04 -1.13 6.47
N LEU A 15 -5.38 -1.01 7.65
CA LEU A 15 -6.03 -0.49 8.87
C LEU A 15 -6.44 0.97 8.73
N SER A 16 -5.62 1.81 8.10
CA SER A 16 -5.95 3.22 7.86
C SER A 16 -7.18 3.35 6.96
N TYR A 17 -7.25 2.57 5.88
CA TYR A 17 -8.37 2.57 4.96
C TYR A 17 -9.66 2.03 5.60
N ALA A 18 -9.56 0.93 6.33
CA ALA A 18 -10.69 0.38 7.09
C ALA A 18 -11.18 1.36 8.16
N GLY A 19 -10.26 2.01 8.88
CA GLY A 19 -10.57 3.05 9.87
C GLY A 19 -11.30 4.24 9.25
N PHE A 20 -10.85 4.71 8.10
CA PHE A 20 -11.52 5.78 7.36
C PHE A 20 -12.95 5.40 6.96
N LEU A 21 -13.16 4.20 6.43
CA LEU A 21 -14.50 3.71 6.06
C LEU A 21 -15.41 3.57 7.28
N LEU A 22 -14.88 3.10 8.41
CA LEU A 22 -15.66 3.00 9.64
C LEU A 22 -16.07 4.37 10.18
N VAL A 23 -15.16 5.35 10.16
CA VAL A 23 -15.48 6.72 10.57
C VAL A 23 -16.56 7.30 9.66
N ALA A 24 -16.41 7.17 8.34
CA ALA A 24 -17.41 7.65 7.38
C ALA A 24 -18.77 6.95 7.57
N GLY A 25 -18.78 5.63 7.75
CA GLY A 25 -20.00 4.86 8.01
C GLY A 25 -20.67 5.23 9.33
N THR A 26 -19.89 5.44 10.39
CA THR A 26 -20.40 5.88 11.69
C THR A 26 -20.99 7.28 11.63
N LEU A 27 -20.34 8.21 10.92
CA LEU A 27 -20.87 9.57 10.69
C LEU A 27 -22.19 9.53 9.94
N LEU A 28 -22.28 8.71 8.89
CA LEU A 28 -23.53 8.53 8.14
C LEU A 28 -24.64 8.02 9.05
N LEU A 29 -24.37 6.99 9.86
CA LEU A 29 -25.31 6.44 10.81
C LEU A 29 -25.70 7.47 11.88
N ALA A 30 -24.76 8.29 12.35
CA ALA A 30 -25.05 9.36 13.30
C ALA A 30 -26.00 10.42 12.72
N ILE A 31 -25.81 10.78 11.45
CA ILE A 31 -26.74 11.70 10.75
C ILE A 31 -28.14 11.10 10.66
N VAL A 32 -28.24 9.83 10.25
CA VAL A 32 -29.53 9.11 10.17
C VAL A 32 -30.17 9.02 11.54
N TRP A 33 -29.39 8.78 12.60
CA TRP A 33 -29.86 8.71 13.98
C TRP A 33 -30.39 10.05 14.47
N VAL A 34 -29.66 11.15 14.24
CA VAL A 34 -30.12 12.51 14.58
C VAL A 34 -31.40 12.85 13.83
N PHE A 35 -31.48 12.50 12.54
CA PHE A 35 -32.71 12.68 11.76
C PHE A 35 -33.87 11.88 12.33
N LEU A 36 -33.69 10.62 12.68
CA LEU A 36 -34.69 9.76 13.30
C LEU A 36 -35.21 10.33 14.61
N LEU A 37 -34.31 10.81 15.48
CA LEU A 37 -34.66 11.41 16.76
C LEU A 37 -35.43 12.72 16.61
N ARG A 38 -35.20 13.49 15.55
CA ARG A 38 -35.79 14.80 15.34
C ARG A 38 -37.17 14.75 14.68
N TYR A 39 -37.35 13.80 13.73
CA TYR A 39 -38.55 13.80 12.86
C TYR A 39 -39.53 12.68 13.16
N VAL A 40 -39.14 11.62 13.87
CA VAL A 40 -40.04 10.51 14.20
C VAL A 40 -40.61 10.68 15.59
N PRO A 41 -41.96 10.61 15.74
CA PRO A 41 -42.64 10.68 17.06
C PRO A 41 -42.16 9.56 17.99
N PRO A 42 -42.11 9.79 19.31
CA PRO A 42 -41.65 8.77 20.26
C PRO A 42 -42.61 7.58 20.36
N GLU A 43 -43.91 7.80 20.17
CA GLU A 43 -44.93 6.78 20.33
C GLU A 43 -45.44 6.22 19.02
N ALA A 44 -45.67 4.89 19.00
CA ALA A 44 -46.37 4.26 17.91
C ALA A 44 -47.84 4.60 17.91
N VAL A 45 -48.41 4.98 16.77
CA VAL A 45 -49.80 5.32 16.64
C VAL A 45 -50.53 4.27 15.79
N SER A 46 -51.50 3.60 16.40
CA SER A 46 -52.40 2.71 15.66
C SER A 46 -53.68 3.44 15.31
N THR A 47 -53.94 3.61 14.03
CA THR A 47 -55.17 4.18 13.52
C THR A 47 -55.94 3.14 12.71
N ARG A 48 -57.24 3.43 12.42
CA ARG A 48 -58.05 2.58 11.54
C ARG A 48 -57.48 2.45 10.11
N LEU A 49 -56.53 3.32 9.75
CA LEU A 49 -55.89 3.37 8.44
C LEU A 49 -54.52 2.67 8.39
N GLY A 50 -53.99 2.20 9.55
CA GLY A 50 -52.71 1.46 9.58
C GLY A 50 -51.93 1.69 10.88
N PHE A 51 -50.84 0.94 11.01
CA PHE A 51 -49.86 1.03 12.07
C PHE A 51 -48.70 1.95 11.66
N TRP A 52 -48.43 2.98 12.44
CA TRP A 52 -47.27 3.87 12.27
C TRP A 52 -46.27 3.55 13.38
N PRO A 53 -45.09 2.97 13.01
CA PRO A 53 -44.08 2.59 13.98
C PRO A 53 -43.53 3.80 14.70
N GLY A 54 -43.41 3.69 16.02
CA GLY A 54 -42.74 4.69 16.83
C GLY A 54 -41.21 4.64 16.69
N ARG A 55 -40.54 5.61 17.30
CA ARG A 55 -39.09 5.72 17.31
C ARG A 55 -38.40 4.45 17.81
N ASP A 56 -38.89 3.86 18.91
CA ASP A 56 -38.30 2.69 19.54
C ASP A 56 -38.39 1.45 18.65
N ASP A 57 -39.47 1.29 17.90
CA ASP A 57 -39.64 0.19 16.97
C ASP A 57 -38.64 0.31 15.81
N LEU A 58 -38.45 1.52 15.30
CA LEU A 58 -37.48 1.79 14.25
C LEU A 58 -36.06 1.58 14.74
N ILE A 59 -35.71 2.03 15.94
CA ILE A 59 -34.39 1.81 16.53
C ILE A 59 -34.08 0.32 16.67
N ARG A 60 -35.01 -0.44 17.27
CA ARG A 60 -34.86 -1.90 17.45
C ARG A 60 -34.71 -2.63 16.11
N ALA A 61 -35.41 -2.20 15.09
CA ALA A 61 -35.30 -2.78 13.76
C ALA A 61 -34.02 -2.37 13.02
N PHE A 62 -33.56 -1.13 13.21
CA PHE A 62 -32.45 -0.55 12.47
C PHE A 62 -31.08 -0.87 13.10
N ALA A 63 -30.96 -0.85 14.44
CA ALA A 63 -29.71 -1.01 15.14
C ALA A 63 -28.95 -2.31 14.75
N PRO A 64 -29.58 -3.51 14.71
CA PRO A 64 -28.86 -4.72 14.33
C PRO A 64 -28.42 -4.68 12.86
N ARG A 65 -29.21 -4.08 11.97
CA ARG A 65 -28.85 -3.95 10.56
C ARG A 65 -27.70 -2.97 10.36
N ALA A 66 -27.70 -1.87 11.10
CA ALA A 66 -26.61 -0.90 11.12
C ALA A 66 -25.31 -1.53 11.65
N ALA A 67 -25.37 -2.34 12.72
CA ALA A 67 -24.22 -3.06 13.24
C ALA A 67 -23.65 -4.01 12.19
N TRP A 68 -24.47 -4.79 11.51
CA TRP A 68 -24.04 -5.65 10.40
C TRP A 68 -23.43 -4.86 9.24
N GLY A 69 -23.99 -3.70 8.92
CA GLY A 69 -23.43 -2.78 7.92
C GLY A 69 -22.00 -2.31 8.29
N LEU A 70 -21.77 -1.96 9.57
CA LEU A 70 -20.44 -1.58 10.05
C LEU A 70 -19.45 -2.76 10.01
N VAL A 71 -19.90 -3.96 10.40
CA VAL A 71 -19.06 -5.18 10.29
C VAL A 71 -18.69 -5.45 8.82
N PHE A 72 -19.66 -5.31 7.91
CA PHE A 72 -19.39 -5.45 6.48
C PHE A 72 -18.38 -4.41 6.00
N LEU A 73 -18.53 -3.14 6.38
CA LEU A 73 -17.57 -2.08 6.03
C LEU A 73 -16.17 -2.36 6.59
N LEU A 74 -16.07 -2.90 7.80
CA LEU A 74 -14.79 -3.29 8.39
C LEU A 74 -14.11 -4.38 7.57
N VAL A 75 -14.82 -5.47 7.27
CA VAL A 75 -14.28 -6.59 6.51
C VAL A 75 -13.90 -6.15 5.09
N PHE A 76 -14.79 -5.42 4.43
CA PHE A 76 -14.57 -4.89 3.09
C PHE A 76 -13.39 -3.90 3.06
N GLY A 77 -13.29 -3.02 4.05
CA GLY A 77 -12.20 -2.07 4.18
C GLY A 77 -10.85 -2.74 4.42
N LEU A 78 -10.80 -3.76 5.28
CA LEU A 78 -9.58 -4.53 5.51
C LEU A 78 -9.17 -5.32 4.26
N ALA A 79 -10.10 -6.04 3.65
CA ALA A 79 -9.81 -6.83 2.44
C ALA A 79 -9.41 -5.94 1.26
N GLY A 80 -10.20 -4.90 0.98
CA GLY A 80 -9.92 -3.95 -0.10
C GLY A 80 -8.61 -3.17 0.14
N GLY A 81 -8.40 -2.70 1.36
CA GLY A 81 -7.16 -2.02 1.76
C GLY A 81 -5.93 -2.93 1.64
N TRP A 82 -6.05 -4.21 1.99
CA TRP A 82 -4.96 -5.17 1.83
C TRP A 82 -4.60 -5.42 0.36
N VAL A 83 -5.60 -5.60 -0.50
CA VAL A 83 -5.40 -5.80 -1.95
C VAL A 83 -4.80 -4.54 -2.57
N LEU A 84 -5.36 -3.37 -2.27
CA LEU A 84 -4.90 -2.09 -2.81
C LEU A 84 -3.47 -1.79 -2.36
N ALA A 85 -3.16 -1.93 -1.07
CA ALA A 85 -1.81 -1.77 -0.54
C ALA A 85 -0.82 -2.74 -1.18
N GLY A 86 -1.24 -4.00 -1.43
CA GLY A 86 -0.42 -5.00 -2.12
C GLY A 86 -0.05 -4.57 -3.54
N ARG A 87 -1.02 -4.04 -4.29
CA ARG A 87 -0.79 -3.56 -5.65
C ARG A 87 0.08 -2.31 -5.70
N MET A 88 -0.19 -1.34 -4.82
CA MET A 88 0.58 -0.08 -4.77
C MET A 88 2.03 -0.28 -4.30
N LEU A 89 2.28 -1.26 -3.44
CA LEU A 89 3.63 -1.54 -2.94
C LEU A 89 4.41 -2.58 -3.77
N ALA A 90 3.78 -3.22 -4.77
CA ALA A 90 4.46 -4.19 -5.63
C ALA A 90 5.68 -3.62 -6.39
N PRO A 91 5.64 -2.38 -6.94
CA PRO A 91 6.81 -1.76 -7.56
C PRO A 91 8.00 -1.61 -6.60
N LEU A 92 7.76 -1.19 -5.35
CA LEU A 92 8.82 -1.05 -4.33
C LEU A 92 9.49 -2.39 -4.00
N ASP A 93 8.74 -3.49 -3.98
CA ASP A 93 9.30 -4.83 -3.80
C ASP A 93 10.24 -5.22 -4.97
N ARG A 94 9.95 -4.76 -6.19
CA ARG A 94 10.80 -4.99 -7.38
C ARG A 94 12.10 -4.19 -7.26
N ILE A 95 12.02 -2.89 -6.96
CA ILE A 95 13.17 -2.02 -6.74
C ILE A 95 14.07 -2.57 -5.62
N THR A 96 13.48 -2.98 -4.48
CA THR A 96 14.24 -3.56 -3.36
C THR A 96 14.98 -4.83 -3.76
N ARG A 97 14.37 -5.70 -4.58
CA ARG A 97 15.02 -6.92 -5.07
C ARG A 97 16.18 -6.61 -6.03
N ALA A 98 15.99 -5.64 -6.92
CA ALA A 98 17.04 -5.21 -7.84
C ALA A 98 18.23 -4.62 -7.08
N THR A 99 17.98 -3.76 -6.09
CA THR A 99 19.02 -3.19 -5.21
C THR A 99 19.82 -4.27 -4.49
N ARG A 100 19.15 -5.32 -3.99
CA ARG A 100 19.84 -6.43 -3.32
C ARG A 100 20.72 -7.23 -4.30
N LYS A 101 20.25 -7.46 -5.52
CA LYS A 101 21.04 -8.13 -6.57
C LYS A 101 22.24 -7.30 -6.97
N ALA A 102 22.09 -6.00 -7.14
CA ALA A 102 23.20 -5.08 -7.43
C ALA A 102 24.24 -5.09 -6.30
N ALA A 103 23.83 -5.08 -5.04
CA ALA A 103 24.73 -5.20 -3.88
C ALA A 103 25.50 -6.53 -3.81
N GLN A 104 25.00 -7.58 -4.47
CA GLN A 104 25.67 -8.89 -4.61
C GLN A 104 26.60 -8.95 -5.84
N GLY A 105 26.83 -7.83 -6.53
CA GLY A 105 27.73 -7.72 -7.67
C GLY A 105 27.08 -7.92 -9.04
N SER A 106 25.76 -8.14 -9.12
CA SER A 106 25.04 -8.27 -10.39
C SER A 106 24.53 -6.90 -10.84
N LEU A 107 25.42 -6.12 -11.49
CA LEU A 107 25.12 -4.77 -11.99
C LEU A 107 24.34 -4.76 -13.32
N SER A 108 24.33 -5.86 -14.06
CA SER A 108 23.64 -5.99 -15.36
C SER A 108 22.12 -6.17 -15.26
N HIS A 109 21.58 -6.36 -14.04
CA HIS A 109 20.14 -6.54 -13.86
C HIS A 109 19.44 -5.19 -13.80
N ARG A 110 18.53 -4.95 -14.76
CA ARG A 110 17.70 -3.73 -14.82
C ARG A 110 16.32 -3.99 -14.22
N ILE A 111 15.68 -2.95 -13.71
CA ILE A 111 14.34 -3.04 -13.13
C ILE A 111 13.29 -3.09 -14.23
N GLU A 112 13.47 -2.28 -15.30
CA GLU A 112 12.59 -2.19 -16.48
C GLU A 112 11.11 -2.23 -16.07
N LEU A 113 10.69 -1.26 -15.26
CA LEU A 113 9.34 -1.23 -14.73
C LEU A 113 8.36 -0.93 -15.87
N GLU A 114 7.55 -1.91 -16.25
CA GLU A 114 6.46 -1.73 -17.22
C GLU A 114 5.26 -1.06 -16.55
N GLY A 115 4.61 -0.12 -17.25
CA GLY A 115 3.41 0.54 -16.77
C GLY A 115 3.33 2.02 -17.16
N PRO A 116 2.35 2.78 -16.63
CA PRO A 116 2.24 4.21 -16.84
C PRO A 116 3.46 4.95 -16.28
N LEU A 117 3.73 6.14 -16.84
CA LEU A 117 4.74 7.06 -16.31
C LEU A 117 4.22 7.64 -14.98
N ASP A 118 4.61 7.01 -13.88
CA ASP A 118 4.34 7.45 -12.52
C ASP A 118 5.66 7.62 -11.75
N GLU A 119 5.58 8.07 -10.51
CA GLU A 119 6.74 8.33 -9.65
C GLU A 119 7.58 7.06 -9.40
N PHE A 120 6.97 5.89 -9.45
CA PHE A 120 7.68 4.62 -9.30
C PHE A 120 8.51 4.27 -10.53
N ARG A 121 8.01 4.60 -11.71
CA ARG A 121 8.74 4.42 -12.96
C ARG A 121 9.90 5.38 -13.06
N GLU A 122 9.70 6.67 -12.72
CA GLU A 122 10.77 7.65 -12.67
C GLU A 122 11.89 7.20 -11.71
N LEU A 123 11.53 6.67 -10.54
CA LEU A 123 12.49 6.13 -9.58
C LEU A 123 13.23 4.92 -10.13
N ALA A 124 12.54 4.01 -10.83
CA ALA A 124 13.16 2.83 -11.44
C ALA A 124 14.14 3.22 -12.56
N ASP A 125 13.76 4.15 -13.42
CA ASP A 125 14.59 4.66 -14.52
C ASP A 125 15.86 5.37 -13.99
N ALA A 126 15.72 6.19 -12.93
CA ALA A 126 16.86 6.82 -12.26
C ALA A 126 17.81 5.79 -11.64
N PHE A 127 17.26 4.73 -11.05
CA PHE A 127 18.07 3.64 -10.48
C PHE A 127 18.80 2.85 -11.58
N ASP A 128 18.13 2.52 -12.69
CA ASP A 128 18.73 1.83 -13.82
C ASP A 128 19.84 2.67 -14.48
N ALA A 129 19.67 3.99 -14.58
CA ALA A 129 20.70 4.91 -15.04
C ALA A 129 21.92 4.93 -14.10
N MET A 130 21.70 4.87 -12.77
CA MET A 130 22.79 4.79 -11.79
C MET A 130 23.56 3.47 -11.94
N LEU A 131 22.86 2.34 -12.09
CA LEU A 131 23.49 1.04 -12.30
C LEU A 131 24.33 1.00 -13.58
N ALA A 132 23.84 1.61 -14.67
CA ALA A 132 24.58 1.69 -15.92
C ALA A 132 25.91 2.48 -15.77
N ARG A 133 25.89 3.56 -15.01
CA ARG A 133 27.12 4.35 -14.71
C ARG A 133 28.10 3.55 -13.85
N LEU A 134 27.61 2.85 -12.82
CA LEU A 134 28.46 2.01 -11.96
C LEU A 134 29.07 0.86 -12.76
N GLU A 135 28.33 0.21 -13.63
CA GLU A 135 28.80 -0.86 -14.49
C GLU A 135 29.92 -0.37 -15.43
N ALA A 136 29.74 0.80 -16.06
CA ALA A 136 30.75 1.44 -16.90
C ALA A 136 32.04 1.76 -16.12
N GLN A 137 31.92 2.31 -14.90
CA GLN A 137 33.09 2.60 -14.05
C GLN A 137 33.85 1.35 -13.63
N VAL A 138 33.15 0.27 -13.26
CA VAL A 138 33.76 -0.99 -12.86
C VAL A 138 34.49 -1.61 -14.07
N GLU A 139 33.91 -1.56 -15.27
CA GLU A 139 34.52 -2.07 -16.49
C GLU A 139 35.75 -1.26 -16.89
N GLU A 140 35.71 0.07 -16.75
CA GLU A 140 36.88 0.92 -16.99
C GLU A 140 38.04 0.61 -16.03
N GLN A 141 37.72 0.45 -14.73
CA GLN A 141 38.71 0.06 -13.72
C GLN A 141 39.34 -1.32 -14.03
N ARG A 142 38.52 -2.29 -14.46
CA ARG A 142 39.04 -3.62 -14.87
C ARG A 142 39.97 -3.55 -16.06
N ARG A 143 39.63 -2.73 -17.08
CA ARG A 143 40.49 -2.53 -18.25
C ARG A 143 41.81 -1.85 -17.88
N PHE A 144 41.75 -0.84 -16.99
CA PHE A 144 42.94 -0.16 -16.49
C PHE A 144 43.88 -1.14 -15.76
N ALA A 145 43.33 -1.92 -14.80
CA ALA A 145 44.09 -2.93 -14.06
C ALA A 145 44.69 -4.03 -14.98
N ALA A 146 43.99 -4.44 -16.03
CA ALA A 146 44.47 -5.41 -16.99
C ALA A 146 45.65 -4.86 -17.84
N ASN A 147 45.62 -3.58 -18.20
CA ASN A 147 46.69 -2.93 -18.95
C ASN A 147 47.97 -2.72 -18.11
N GLU A 148 47.86 -2.45 -16.81
CA GLU A 148 49.04 -2.34 -15.93
C GLU A 148 49.80 -3.68 -15.77
N HIS A 149 49.06 -4.80 -15.73
CA HIS A 149 49.66 -6.13 -15.62
C HIS A 149 50.25 -6.61 -16.95
N GLY A 150 49.91 -6.03 -18.09
CA GLY A 150 50.47 -6.33 -19.42
C GLY A 150 51.79 -5.64 -19.75
N HIS A 151 52.21 -4.66 -18.95
CA HIS A 151 53.41 -3.88 -19.14
C HIS A 151 54.49 -4.27 -18.12
N VAL A 152 54.85 -5.55 -18.06
CA VAL A 152 56.13 -5.95 -17.45
C VAL A 152 57.21 -5.70 -18.49
N PRO A 153 58.10 -4.71 -18.28
CA PRO A 153 59.20 -4.51 -19.20
C PRO A 153 60.08 -5.77 -19.21
N ALA A 154 60.33 -6.31 -20.39
CA ALA A 154 61.21 -7.48 -20.61
C ALA A 154 62.69 -7.23 -20.24
N GLU A 155 62.98 -6.16 -19.52
CA GLU A 155 64.37 -5.78 -19.15
C GLU A 155 64.89 -6.44 -17.86
N TRP A 156 64.11 -7.26 -17.16
CA TRP A 156 64.55 -7.94 -15.93
C TRP A 156 64.90 -9.41 -16.11
N VAL A 157 65.03 -9.89 -17.35
CA VAL A 157 65.48 -11.25 -17.64
C VAL A 157 66.80 -11.16 -18.40
N ALA A 158 67.85 -10.75 -17.68
CA ALA A 158 69.26 -10.95 -18.08
C ALA A 158 70.09 -11.26 -16.83
#